data_3e51c714bfd99c4f6301b109a6b5552d
#
_entry.id   3e51c714bfd99c4f6301b109a6b5552d
#
_cell.length_a   1.000
_cell.length_b   1.000
_cell.length_c   1.000
_cell.angle_alpha   90.00
_cell.angle_beta   90.00
_cell.angle_gamma   90.00
#
_symmetry.space_group_name_H-M   'P 1'
#
loop_
_entity.id
_entity.type
_entity.pdbx_description
1 polymer ?
#
loop_
_entity_poly.entity_id
_entity_poly.type
_entity_poly.pdbx_seq_one_letter_code
_entity_poly.pdbx_strand_id
1 'polypeptide(L)'
;MITPHSFEEIASYIEQEGKKVFVFSGDWCGDCRYLKPFLPEIEAENPEFTFILIDRDAYLDLAKVWDVYGIPSLVVLEKDKEIGRFVNRDRKTKAQITAFLAGLK
;
A
#
# COMPACT_ATOMS: atom_id res chain seq x y z
N MET A 1 -6.30 -3.41 8.87
CA MET A 1 -5.69 -2.45 7.92
C MET A 1 -6.41 -1.11 8.04
N ILE A 2 -5.65 -0.04 8.08
CA ILE A 2 -6.21 1.31 8.23
C ILE A 2 -6.78 1.77 6.89
N THR A 3 -7.99 2.33 6.92
CA THR A 3 -8.62 2.93 5.73
C THR A 3 -8.85 4.41 6.02
N PRO A 4 -7.99 5.33 5.51
CA PRO A 4 -8.15 6.74 5.81
C PRO A 4 -9.39 7.35 5.16
N HIS A 5 -9.94 8.37 5.79
CA HIS A 5 -11.16 9.04 5.33
C HIS A 5 -10.90 10.44 4.74
N SER A 6 -9.64 10.90 4.78
CA SER A 6 -9.29 12.25 4.29
C SER A 6 -7.82 12.32 3.93
N PHE A 7 -7.45 13.36 3.16
CA PHE A 7 -6.06 13.67 2.88
C PHE A 7 -5.27 14.01 4.14
N GLU A 8 -5.90 14.70 5.06
CA GLU A 8 -5.27 15.07 6.35
C GLU A 8 -4.90 13.82 7.14
N GLU A 9 -5.76 12.82 7.12
CA GLU A 9 -5.50 11.55 7.78
C GLU A 9 -4.33 10.83 7.12
N ILE A 10 -4.31 10.78 5.77
CA ILE A 10 -3.20 10.18 5.03
C ILE A 10 -1.88 10.90 5.37
N ALA A 11 -1.89 12.22 5.39
CA ALA A 11 -0.71 13.02 5.71
C ALA A 11 -0.17 12.67 7.10
N SER A 12 -1.06 12.45 8.06
CA SER A 12 -0.65 12.08 9.41
C SER A 12 0.07 10.74 9.46
N TYR A 13 -0.36 9.79 8.63
CA TYR A 13 0.31 8.49 8.55
C TYR A 13 1.65 8.59 7.83
N ILE A 14 1.77 9.46 6.83
CA ILE A 14 3.05 9.67 6.13
C ILE A 14 4.13 10.12 7.10
N GLU A 15 3.80 11.03 8.02
CA GLU A 15 4.74 11.59 8.98
C GLU A 15 4.97 10.72 10.21
N GLN A 16 4.15 9.70 10.41
CA GLN A 16 4.24 8.82 11.57
C GLN A 16 5.56 8.04 11.54
N GLU A 17 6.12 7.80 12.71
CA GLU A 17 7.32 6.97 12.86
C GLU A 17 7.04 5.53 12.44
N GLY A 18 8.12 4.83 12.08
CA GLY A 18 8.05 3.43 11.70
C GLY A 18 7.81 3.23 10.21
N LYS A 19 7.68 1.96 9.84
CA LYS A 19 7.50 1.56 8.43
C LYS A 19 6.02 1.42 8.11
N LYS A 20 5.59 2.06 7.04
CA LYS A 20 4.19 2.08 6.61
C LYS A 20 4.09 1.59 5.17
N VAL A 21 3.15 0.70 4.92
CA VAL A 21 2.85 0.19 3.58
C VAL A 21 1.55 0.82 3.12
N PHE A 22 1.63 1.63 2.08
CA PHE A 22 0.46 2.23 1.44
C PHE A 22 0.06 1.32 0.28
N VAL A 23 -1.09 0.68 0.42
CA VAL A 23 -1.63 -0.23 -0.59
C VAL A 23 -2.66 0.52 -1.41
N PHE A 24 -2.33 0.79 -2.68
CA PHE A 24 -3.24 1.44 -3.61
C PHE A 24 -4.10 0.39 -4.30
N SER A 25 -5.41 0.55 -4.22
CA SER A 25 -6.37 -0.43 -4.71
C SER A 25 -7.61 0.25 -5.28
N GLY A 26 -8.49 -0.52 -5.89
CA GLY A 26 -9.75 -0.03 -6.42
C GLY A 26 -10.75 -1.18 -6.52
N ASP A 27 -12.02 -0.90 -6.22
CA ASP A 27 -13.06 -1.93 -6.18
C ASP A 27 -13.38 -2.52 -7.56
N TRP A 28 -13.19 -1.73 -8.63
CA TRP A 28 -13.42 -2.17 -10.01
C TRP A 28 -12.30 -3.04 -10.57
N CYS A 29 -11.16 -3.09 -9.89
CA CYS A 29 -9.96 -3.77 -10.37
C CYS A 29 -9.99 -5.25 -9.99
N GLY A 30 -9.98 -6.13 -11.00
CA GLY A 30 -10.02 -7.58 -10.78
C GLY A 30 -8.82 -8.10 -9.99
N ASP A 31 -7.62 -7.59 -10.28
CA ASP A 31 -6.42 -8.00 -9.58
C ASP A 31 -6.38 -7.49 -8.15
N CYS A 32 -7.03 -6.36 -7.88
CA CYS A 32 -7.20 -5.86 -6.53
C CYS A 32 -8.16 -6.75 -5.74
N ARG A 33 -9.26 -7.16 -6.36
CA ARG A 33 -10.22 -8.08 -5.74
C ARG A 33 -9.58 -9.45 -5.46
N TYR A 34 -8.70 -9.90 -6.35
CA TYR A 34 -7.95 -11.14 -6.13
C TYR A 34 -7.07 -11.04 -4.88
N LEU A 35 -6.39 -9.92 -4.70
CA LEU A 35 -5.45 -9.72 -3.59
C LEU A 35 -6.17 -9.49 -2.25
N LYS A 36 -7.33 -8.86 -2.27
CA LYS A 36 -8.02 -8.38 -1.06
C LYS A 36 -8.17 -9.45 0.03
N PRO A 37 -8.58 -10.70 -0.27
CA PRO A 37 -8.70 -11.72 0.78
C PRO A 37 -7.40 -12.08 1.48
N PHE A 38 -6.25 -11.82 0.85
CA PHE A 38 -4.95 -12.14 1.41
C PHE A 38 -4.37 -11.00 2.26
N LEU A 39 -4.91 -9.80 2.15
CA LEU A 39 -4.37 -8.63 2.86
C LEU A 39 -4.35 -8.78 4.38
N PRO A 40 -5.41 -9.29 5.03
CA PRO A 40 -5.37 -9.50 6.48
C PRO A 40 -4.26 -10.44 6.92
N GLU A 41 -4.00 -11.48 6.14
CA GLU A 41 -2.96 -12.45 6.40
C GLU A 41 -1.57 -11.84 6.25
N ILE A 42 -1.39 -11.06 5.17
CA ILE A 42 -0.14 -10.35 4.92
C ILE A 42 0.15 -9.37 6.06
N GLU A 43 -0.87 -8.64 6.50
CA GLU A 43 -0.74 -7.71 7.61
C GLU A 43 -0.34 -8.43 8.89
N ALA A 44 -1.00 -9.53 9.21
CA ALA A 44 -0.73 -10.30 10.43
C ALA A 44 0.68 -10.89 10.44
N GLU A 45 1.20 -11.27 9.27
CA GLU A 45 2.53 -11.88 9.13
C GLU A 45 3.66 -10.86 9.07
N ASN A 46 3.32 -9.57 8.98
CA ASN A 46 4.31 -8.48 8.87
C ASN A 46 4.02 -7.39 9.90
N PRO A 47 4.07 -7.73 11.21
CA PRO A 47 3.65 -6.79 12.27
C PRO A 47 4.57 -5.59 12.43
N GLU A 48 5.77 -5.61 11.87
CA GLU A 48 6.68 -4.46 11.90
C GLU A 48 6.23 -3.32 10.97
N PHE A 49 5.25 -3.58 10.10
CA PHE A 49 4.70 -2.57 9.19
C PHE A 49 3.29 -2.17 9.60
N THR A 50 2.97 -0.90 9.42
CA THR A 50 1.59 -0.40 9.50
C THR A 50 1.02 -0.35 8.07
N PHE A 51 -0.12 -0.98 7.84
CA PHE A 51 -0.73 -1.06 6.50
C PHE A 51 -1.85 -0.06 6.38
N ILE A 52 -1.81 0.74 5.31
CA ILE A 52 -2.81 1.77 5.01
C ILE A 52 -3.36 1.48 3.61
N LEU A 53 -4.67 1.27 3.52
CA LEU A 53 -5.35 0.99 2.25
C LEU A 53 -5.83 2.30 1.65
N ILE A 54 -5.37 2.59 0.44
CA ILE A 54 -5.72 3.82 -0.28
C ILE A 54 -6.60 3.45 -1.48
N ASP A 55 -7.78 4.06 -1.54
CA ASP A 55 -8.62 3.99 -2.73
C ASP A 55 -8.02 4.90 -3.79
N ARG A 56 -7.44 4.30 -4.85
CA ARG A 56 -6.75 5.03 -5.91
C ARG A 56 -7.67 6.09 -6.54
N ASP A 57 -8.95 5.79 -6.71
CA ASP A 57 -9.86 6.71 -7.38
C ASP A 57 -10.26 7.88 -6.48
N ALA A 58 -10.44 7.64 -5.19
CA ALA A 58 -10.73 8.69 -4.22
C ALA A 58 -9.54 9.64 -4.04
N TYR A 59 -8.32 9.11 -4.16
CA TYR A 59 -7.08 9.87 -3.94
C TYR A 59 -6.20 9.85 -5.18
N LEU A 60 -6.82 10.11 -6.33
CA LEU A 60 -6.14 10.07 -7.63
C LEU A 60 -4.96 11.03 -7.71
N ASP A 61 -5.08 12.21 -7.12
CA ASP A 61 -4.01 13.19 -7.13
C ASP A 61 -2.77 12.69 -6.37
N LEU A 62 -2.99 11.99 -5.25
CA LEU A 62 -1.89 11.38 -4.51
C LEU A 62 -1.20 10.32 -5.36
N ALA A 63 -1.98 9.46 -6.02
CA ALA A 63 -1.43 8.43 -6.90
C ALA A 63 -0.58 9.04 -8.01
N LYS A 64 -1.03 10.15 -8.59
CA LYS A 64 -0.27 10.85 -9.64
C LYS A 64 1.02 11.43 -9.10
N VAL A 65 0.97 12.11 -7.95
CA VAL A 65 2.15 12.72 -7.34
C VAL A 65 3.19 11.67 -6.98
N TRP A 66 2.75 10.52 -6.51
CA TRP A 66 3.65 9.42 -6.13
C TRP A 66 4.00 8.50 -7.31
N ASP A 67 3.54 8.82 -8.50
CA ASP A 67 3.80 8.04 -9.71
C ASP A 67 3.32 6.58 -9.57
N VAL A 68 2.15 6.40 -8.97
CA VAL A 68 1.50 5.10 -8.86
C VAL A 68 0.58 4.94 -10.07
N TYR A 69 1.12 4.36 -11.13
CA TYR A 69 0.45 4.29 -12.44
C TYR A 69 -0.36 3.01 -12.65
N GLY A 70 -0.36 2.11 -11.71
CA GLY A 70 -1.10 0.86 -11.78
C GLY A 70 -1.56 0.40 -10.41
N ILE A 71 -2.52 -0.50 -10.36
CA ILE A 71 -3.03 -1.10 -9.12
C ILE A 71 -3.28 -2.59 -9.33
N PRO A 72 -3.16 -3.41 -8.27
CA PRO A 72 -2.74 -3.03 -6.92
C PRO A 72 -1.25 -2.67 -6.89
N SER A 73 -0.89 -1.68 -6.11
CA SER A 73 0.50 -1.24 -5.96
C SER A 73 0.80 -0.92 -4.51
N LEU A 74 2.07 -1.07 -4.14
CA LEU A 74 2.52 -0.80 -2.78
C LEU A 74 3.65 0.21 -2.79
N VAL A 75 3.56 1.18 -1.89
CA VAL A 75 4.64 2.14 -1.63
C VAL A 75 4.93 2.08 -0.14
N VAL A 76 6.19 1.89 0.22
CA VAL A 76 6.59 1.75 1.62
C VAL A 76 7.43 2.94 2.03
N LEU A 77 7.00 3.58 3.11
CA LEU A 77 7.73 4.71 3.71
C LEU A 77 8.24 4.32 5.08
N GLU A 78 9.42 4.83 5.41
CA GLU A 78 9.90 4.84 6.80
C GLU A 78 9.98 6.30 7.20
N LYS A 79 9.15 6.69 8.19
CA LYS A 79 8.84 8.07 8.44
C LYS A 79 8.32 8.70 7.14
N ASP A 80 8.85 9.80 6.69
CA ASP A 80 8.41 10.48 5.45
C ASP A 80 9.24 10.09 4.20
N LYS A 81 10.11 9.07 4.31
CA LYS A 81 10.99 8.68 3.20
C LYS A 81 10.56 7.36 2.59
N GLU A 82 10.49 7.33 1.28
CA GLU A 82 10.20 6.09 0.55
C GLU A 82 11.41 5.15 0.64
N ILE A 83 11.18 3.93 1.12
CA ILE A 83 12.21 2.90 1.21
C ILE A 83 11.99 1.76 0.23
N GLY A 84 10.84 1.70 -0.42
CA GLY A 84 10.59 0.70 -1.45
C GLY A 84 9.26 0.91 -2.13
N ARG A 85 9.14 0.36 -3.34
CA ARG A 85 7.87 0.38 -4.08
C ARG A 85 7.72 -0.85 -4.94
N PHE A 86 6.49 -1.30 -5.04
CA PHE A 86 6.11 -2.42 -5.89
C PHE A 86 4.93 -1.91 -6.74
N VAL A 87 5.28 -1.17 -7.80
CA VAL A 87 4.31 -0.42 -8.61
C VAL A 87 4.39 -0.90 -10.06
N ASN A 88 3.31 -1.49 -10.54
CA ASN A 88 3.08 -1.83 -11.94
C ASN A 88 1.61 -2.17 -12.11
N ARG A 89 1.20 -2.64 -13.28
CA ARG A 89 -0.19 -2.98 -13.58
C ARG A 89 -0.50 -4.47 -13.43
N ASP A 90 0.45 -5.24 -12.95
CA ASP A 90 0.30 -6.69 -12.86
C ASP A 90 -0.38 -7.11 -11.56
N ARG A 91 -1.02 -8.28 -11.61
CA ARG A 91 -1.52 -8.96 -10.43
C ARG A 91 -0.35 -9.26 -9.48
N LYS A 92 -0.60 -9.12 -8.18
CA LYS A 92 0.39 -9.43 -7.16
C LYS A 92 -0.12 -10.54 -6.26
N THR A 93 0.74 -11.53 -6.02
CA THR A 93 0.41 -12.63 -5.12
C THR A 93 0.90 -12.33 -3.71
N LYS A 94 0.34 -13.05 -2.73
CA LYS A 94 0.82 -12.97 -1.36
C LYS A 94 2.33 -13.25 -1.29
N ALA A 95 2.80 -14.29 -2.01
CA ALA A 95 4.22 -14.66 -2.01
C ALA A 95 5.10 -13.52 -2.52
N GLN A 96 4.68 -12.84 -3.59
CA GLN A 96 5.43 -11.71 -4.15
C GLN A 96 5.52 -10.55 -3.17
N ILE A 97 4.40 -10.22 -2.51
CA ILE A 97 4.36 -9.13 -1.54
C ILE A 97 5.20 -9.47 -0.31
N THR A 98 5.10 -10.71 0.18
CA THR A 98 5.88 -11.16 1.33
C THR A 98 7.40 -11.05 1.03
N ALA A 99 7.82 -11.46 -0.16
CA ALA A 99 9.22 -11.37 -0.57
C ALA A 99 9.66 -9.90 -0.68
N PHE A 100 8.81 -9.05 -1.25
CA PHE A 100 9.09 -7.62 -1.37
C PHE A 100 9.30 -6.98 0.01
N LEU A 101 8.38 -7.23 0.95
CA LEU A 101 8.47 -6.67 2.30
C LEU A 101 9.66 -7.22 3.07
N ALA A 102 10.02 -8.49 2.86
CA ALA A 102 11.18 -9.10 3.51
C ALA A 102 12.47 -8.33 3.22
N GLY A 103 12.58 -7.78 2.02
CA GLY A 103 13.73 -6.97 1.63
C GLY A 103 13.79 -5.59 2.30
N LEU A 104 12.73 -5.17 2.98
CA LEU A 104 12.63 -3.87 3.61
C LEU A 104 12.62 -3.92 5.14
N LYS A 105 12.76 -5.11 5.70
CA LYS A 105 12.80 -5.30 7.16
C LYS A 105 14.12 -4.85 7.79
#